data_9d5328da980ac8d3607f43ce0eee5a4e
#
_entry.id   9d5328da980ac8d3607f43ce0eee5a4e
#
_cell.length_a   1.000
_cell.length_b   1.000
_cell.length_c   1.000
_cell.angle_alpha   90.00
_cell.angle_beta   90.00
_cell.angle_gamma   90.00
#
_symmetry.space_group_name_H-M   'P 1'
#
loop_
_entity.id
_entity.type
_entity.pdbx_description
1 polymer ?
#
loop_
_entity_poly.entity_id
_entity_poly.type
_entity_poly.pdbx_seq_one_letter_code
_entity_poly.pdbx_strand_id
1 'polypeptide(L)'
;MKKILAAILVGIFLVGVSGVALASTAAEATALVDKAIAFYKANGKDKAFAEFNNPKGQFVKGELYIFIWDLTGKVLAHGTNEKLIGKDVSQLKDVDGKLFVQEGVDLAKAKGSGWVDYKWTNPTTKKVEAKSTYVKKVDDLIFCCGIYK
;
A
#
# COMPACT_ATOMS: atom_id res chain seq x y z
N MET A 1 -62.61 -38.03 10.47
CA MET A 1 -61.90 -36.80 10.87
C MET A 1 -60.46 -36.86 10.34
N LYS A 2 -60.17 -36.16 9.26
CA LYS A 2 -58.84 -36.13 8.67
C LYS A 2 -58.16 -34.84 9.13
N LYS A 3 -57.12 -34.97 9.92
CA LYS A 3 -56.28 -33.85 10.35
C LYS A 3 -55.23 -33.59 9.26
N ILE A 4 -55.33 -32.47 8.59
CA ILE A 4 -54.35 -32.00 7.62
C ILE A 4 -53.27 -31.29 8.41
N LEU A 5 -52.07 -31.85 8.41
CA LEU A 5 -50.86 -31.18 8.94
C LEU A 5 -50.30 -30.28 7.81
N ALA A 6 -50.40 -28.98 8.00
CA ALA A 6 -49.74 -28.04 7.12
C ALA A 6 -48.28 -27.87 7.59
N ALA A 7 -47.34 -28.36 6.77
CA ALA A 7 -45.92 -28.13 6.98
C ALA A 7 -45.57 -26.73 6.45
N ILE A 8 -45.22 -25.81 7.35
CA ILE A 8 -44.72 -24.48 7.00
C ILE A 8 -43.23 -24.67 6.67
N LEU A 9 -42.89 -24.53 5.40
CA LEU A 9 -41.51 -24.48 4.95
C LEU A 9 -40.98 -23.05 5.20
N VAL A 10 -40.21 -22.88 6.26
CA VAL A 10 -39.49 -21.64 6.50
C VAL A 10 -38.27 -21.64 5.61
N GLY A 11 -38.36 -20.95 4.48
CA GLY A 11 -37.22 -20.67 3.60
C GLY A 11 -36.27 -19.67 4.29
N ILE A 12 -35.14 -20.15 4.79
CA ILE A 12 -34.05 -19.27 5.24
C ILE A 12 -33.42 -18.65 4.00
N PHE A 13 -33.77 -17.39 3.74
CA PHE A 13 -33.12 -16.58 2.72
C PHE A 13 -31.78 -16.12 3.27
N LEU A 14 -30.69 -16.83 2.95
CA LEU A 14 -29.33 -16.36 3.21
C LEU A 14 -29.07 -15.16 2.30
N VAL A 15 -29.28 -13.97 2.82
CA VAL A 15 -28.78 -12.74 2.18
C VAL A 15 -27.26 -12.75 2.36
N GLY A 16 -26.56 -13.20 1.34
CA GLY A 16 -25.12 -13.05 1.24
C GLY A 16 -24.81 -11.56 1.19
N VAL A 17 -24.39 -10.98 2.31
CA VAL A 17 -23.79 -9.65 2.32
C VAL A 17 -22.45 -9.77 1.63
N SER A 18 -22.43 -9.50 0.32
CA SER A 18 -21.19 -9.26 -0.40
C SER A 18 -20.56 -8.01 0.19
N GLY A 19 -19.63 -8.19 1.12
CA GLY A 19 -18.87 -7.08 1.69
C GLY A 19 -18.13 -6.37 0.58
N VAL A 20 -18.59 -5.19 0.18
CA VAL A 20 -17.84 -4.30 -0.71
C VAL A 20 -16.60 -3.88 0.09
N ALA A 21 -15.41 -4.35 -0.32
CA ALA A 21 -14.17 -3.88 0.25
C ALA A 21 -14.06 -2.37 -0.06
N LEU A 22 -14.08 -1.53 0.98
CA LEU A 22 -13.89 -0.10 0.83
C LEU A 22 -12.45 0.16 0.38
N ALA A 23 -12.29 1.04 -0.63
CA ALA A 23 -10.98 1.51 -1.06
C ALA A 23 -10.27 2.21 0.10
N SER A 24 -8.95 2.03 0.19
CA SER A 24 -8.12 2.69 1.20
C SER A 24 -8.09 4.20 0.97
N THR A 25 -8.03 4.95 2.06
CA THR A 25 -8.08 6.42 2.03
C THR A 25 -6.68 7.04 2.11
N ALA A 26 -6.57 8.30 1.69
CA ALA A 26 -5.35 9.09 1.85
C ALA A 26 -4.94 9.21 3.32
N ALA A 27 -5.90 9.34 4.24
CA ALA A 27 -5.63 9.40 5.68
C ALA A 27 -5.02 8.10 6.21
N GLU A 28 -5.47 6.94 5.73
CA GLU A 28 -4.90 5.65 6.09
C GLU A 28 -3.47 5.49 5.58
N ALA A 29 -3.18 5.94 4.36
CA ALA A 29 -1.83 5.89 3.80
C ALA A 29 -0.85 6.79 4.58
N THR A 30 -1.23 8.02 4.89
CA THR A 30 -0.40 8.93 5.70
C THR A 30 -0.20 8.41 7.12
N ALA A 31 -1.24 7.86 7.74
CA ALA A 31 -1.15 7.25 9.07
C ALA A 31 -0.21 6.04 9.09
N LEU A 32 -0.22 5.22 8.04
CA LEU A 32 0.67 4.06 7.93
C LEU A 32 2.14 4.50 7.76
N VAL A 33 2.39 5.56 6.98
CA VAL A 33 3.72 6.17 6.86
C VAL A 33 4.22 6.71 8.21
N ASP A 34 3.39 7.43 8.94
CA ASP A 34 3.76 7.96 10.26
C ASP A 34 4.03 6.84 11.27
N LYS A 35 3.23 5.77 11.24
CA LYS A 35 3.46 4.56 12.04
C LYS A 35 4.80 3.89 11.66
N ALA A 36 5.13 3.80 10.38
CA ALA A 36 6.39 3.22 9.91
C ALA A 36 7.60 4.06 10.36
N ILE A 37 7.50 5.38 10.29
CA ILE A 37 8.54 6.29 10.76
C ILE A 37 8.75 6.14 12.28
N ALA A 38 7.68 6.08 13.07
CA ALA A 38 7.77 5.85 14.51
C ALA A 38 8.42 4.49 14.84
N PHE A 39 8.06 3.44 14.11
CA PHE A 39 8.64 2.12 14.26
C PHE A 39 10.13 2.10 13.91
N TYR A 40 10.52 2.76 12.83
CA TYR A 40 11.93 2.93 12.43
C TYR A 40 12.75 3.65 13.51
N LYS A 41 12.25 4.77 14.04
CA LYS A 41 12.91 5.54 15.09
C LYS A 41 13.06 4.75 16.40
N ALA A 42 12.08 3.92 16.74
CA ALA A 42 12.08 3.14 17.97
C ALA A 42 12.93 1.85 17.88
N ASN A 43 13.06 1.24 16.71
CA ASN A 43 13.64 -0.09 16.55
C ASN A 43 14.94 -0.13 15.73
N GLY A 44 15.28 0.95 15.05
CA GLY A 44 16.42 1.02 14.13
C GLY A 44 16.14 0.44 12.74
N LYS A 45 17.08 0.69 11.83
CA LYS A 45 16.95 0.41 10.40
C LYS A 45 16.73 -1.08 10.09
N ASP A 46 17.57 -1.95 10.62
CA ASP A 46 17.56 -3.38 10.26
C ASP A 46 16.26 -4.04 10.67
N LYS A 47 15.79 -3.80 11.89
CA LYS A 47 14.53 -4.33 12.40
C LYS A 47 13.33 -3.73 11.68
N ALA A 48 13.35 -2.44 11.40
CA ALA A 48 12.28 -1.76 10.68
C ALA A 48 12.15 -2.30 9.24
N PHE A 49 13.26 -2.43 8.52
CA PHE A 49 13.23 -2.91 7.14
C PHE A 49 12.82 -4.38 7.05
N ALA A 50 13.24 -5.22 7.99
CA ALA A 50 12.77 -6.61 8.07
C ALA A 50 11.24 -6.67 8.22
N GLU A 51 10.66 -5.80 9.05
CA GLU A 51 9.21 -5.73 9.24
C GLU A 51 8.50 -5.13 8.03
N PHE A 52 9.05 -4.09 7.39
CA PHE A 52 8.48 -3.50 6.17
C PHE A 52 8.49 -4.47 4.99
N ASN A 53 9.47 -5.36 4.92
CA ASN A 53 9.59 -6.39 3.88
C ASN A 53 8.67 -7.60 4.12
N ASN A 54 8.07 -7.72 5.30
CA ASN A 54 7.21 -8.83 5.64
C ASN A 54 5.81 -8.64 5.01
N PRO A 55 5.42 -9.43 3.99
CA PRO A 55 4.13 -9.27 3.33
C PRO A 55 2.93 -9.63 4.23
N LYS A 56 3.18 -10.29 5.34
CA LYS A 56 2.19 -10.66 6.36
C LYS A 56 2.33 -9.83 7.64
N GLY A 57 3.18 -8.81 7.63
CA GLY A 57 3.46 -7.95 8.76
C GLY A 57 2.45 -6.81 8.94
N GLN A 58 2.70 -6.01 9.97
CA GLN A 58 1.80 -4.91 10.36
C GLN A 58 1.82 -3.71 9.40
N PHE A 59 2.73 -3.68 8.43
CA PHE A 59 2.86 -2.60 7.44
C PHE A 59 2.34 -2.98 6.05
N VAL A 60 1.58 -4.07 5.97
CA VAL A 60 0.82 -4.49 4.78
C VAL A 60 -0.61 -4.76 5.21
N LYS A 61 -1.57 -4.04 4.62
CA LYS A 61 -3.00 -4.20 4.89
C LYS A 61 -3.78 -4.03 3.58
N GLY A 62 -4.15 -5.17 2.97
CA GLY A 62 -4.80 -5.16 1.67
C GLY A 62 -3.91 -4.52 0.60
N GLU A 63 -4.38 -3.44 -0.01
CA GLU A 63 -3.63 -2.68 -1.02
C GLU A 63 -2.64 -1.65 -0.44
N LEU A 64 -2.72 -1.39 0.88
CA LEU A 64 -1.78 -0.53 1.59
C LEU A 64 -0.53 -1.29 1.97
N TYR A 65 0.62 -0.78 1.63
CA TYR A 65 1.91 -1.31 2.04
C TYR A 65 2.98 -0.23 2.08
N ILE A 66 3.95 -0.40 2.98
CA ILE A 66 5.11 0.48 3.06
C ILE A 66 6.18 0.03 2.07
N PHE A 67 6.81 1.00 1.44
CA PHE A 67 8.07 0.81 0.72
C PHE A 67 8.96 2.02 0.98
N ILE A 68 10.27 1.80 0.87
CA ILE A 68 11.29 2.79 1.22
C ILE A 68 12.22 2.99 0.03
N TRP A 69 12.44 4.24 -0.34
CA TRP A 69 13.51 4.64 -1.24
C TRP A 69 14.63 5.37 -0.48
N ASP A 70 15.84 5.29 -0.99
CA ASP A 70 16.85 6.28 -0.64
C ASP A 70 16.69 7.56 -1.50
N LEU A 71 17.55 8.54 -1.27
CA LEU A 71 17.49 9.82 -1.98
C LEU A 71 17.97 9.75 -3.46
N THR A 72 18.40 8.58 -3.93
CA THR A 72 18.78 8.32 -5.32
C THR A 72 17.70 7.58 -6.10
N GLY A 73 16.69 7.06 -5.42
CA GLY A 73 15.63 6.24 -6.02
C GLY A 73 15.91 4.74 -5.99
N LYS A 74 16.83 4.28 -5.13
CA LYS A 74 17.03 2.86 -4.87
C LYS A 74 16.01 2.35 -3.87
N VAL A 75 15.42 1.19 -4.13
CA VAL A 75 14.48 0.52 -3.21
C VAL A 75 15.24 -0.14 -2.09
N LEU A 76 14.93 0.23 -0.84
CA LEU A 76 15.56 -0.33 0.36
C LEU A 76 14.66 -1.32 1.09
N ALA A 77 13.34 -1.16 0.98
CA ALA A 77 12.33 -2.07 1.53
C ALA A 77 11.06 -2.03 0.67
N HIS A 78 10.32 -3.13 0.64
CA HIS A 78 9.05 -3.21 -0.11
C HIS A 78 8.15 -4.31 0.42
N GLY A 79 6.94 -3.96 0.87
CA GLY A 79 6.03 -4.88 1.55
C GLY A 79 5.41 -5.96 0.66
N THR A 80 5.31 -5.74 -0.65
CA THR A 80 4.59 -6.66 -1.56
C THR A 80 5.43 -7.17 -2.73
N ASN A 81 6.63 -6.64 -2.96
CA ASN A 81 7.50 -7.07 -4.06
C ASN A 81 8.98 -7.03 -3.67
N GLU A 82 9.45 -8.12 -3.11
CA GLU A 82 10.85 -8.29 -2.69
C GLU A 82 11.86 -8.19 -3.84
N LYS A 83 11.43 -8.46 -5.08
CA LYS A 83 12.30 -8.39 -6.25
C LYS A 83 12.79 -6.99 -6.58
N LEU A 84 12.11 -5.97 -6.08
CA LEU A 84 12.51 -4.58 -6.25
C LEU A 84 13.60 -4.15 -5.26
N ILE A 85 13.73 -4.83 -4.13
CA ILE A 85 14.68 -4.46 -3.06
C ILE A 85 16.11 -4.49 -3.59
N GLY A 86 16.84 -3.40 -3.37
CA GLY A 86 18.21 -3.22 -3.82
C GLY A 86 18.37 -2.67 -5.25
N LYS A 87 17.27 -2.52 -6.00
CA LYS A 87 17.31 -1.99 -7.36
C LYS A 87 17.19 -0.46 -7.37
N ASP A 88 17.97 0.16 -8.25
CA ASP A 88 17.75 1.55 -8.65
C ASP A 88 16.56 1.60 -9.61
N VAL A 89 15.51 2.28 -9.18
CA VAL A 89 14.27 2.45 -9.95
C VAL A 89 14.02 3.91 -10.32
N SER A 90 15.04 4.76 -10.19
CA SER A 90 14.92 6.19 -10.50
C SER A 90 14.47 6.47 -11.94
N GLN A 91 14.86 5.61 -12.88
CA GLN A 91 14.49 5.71 -14.30
C GLN A 91 13.30 4.83 -14.70
N LEU A 92 12.66 4.19 -13.71
CA LEU A 92 11.48 3.37 -13.96
C LEU A 92 10.30 4.24 -14.37
N LYS A 93 9.68 3.85 -15.48
CA LYS A 93 8.48 4.51 -16.01
C LYS A 93 7.25 3.66 -15.73
N ASP A 94 6.15 4.33 -15.47
CA ASP A 94 4.85 3.67 -15.48
C ASP A 94 4.39 3.38 -16.93
N VAL A 95 3.20 2.79 -17.09
CA VAL A 95 2.65 2.44 -18.41
C VAL A 95 2.42 3.65 -19.33
N ASP A 96 2.32 4.86 -18.78
CA ASP A 96 2.17 6.11 -19.51
C ASP A 96 3.52 6.83 -19.75
N GLY A 97 4.64 6.21 -19.36
CA GLY A 97 5.99 6.77 -19.53
C GLY A 97 6.40 7.76 -18.43
N LYS A 98 5.68 7.86 -17.33
CA LYS A 98 5.96 8.78 -16.24
C LYS A 98 7.10 8.26 -15.34
N LEU A 99 8.10 9.09 -15.10
CA LEU A 99 9.21 8.84 -14.17
C LEU A 99 8.77 9.14 -12.71
N PHE A 100 7.89 8.32 -12.20
CA PHE A 100 7.21 8.57 -10.92
C PHE A 100 8.14 8.49 -9.70
N VAL A 101 9.16 7.66 -9.75
CA VAL A 101 10.15 7.57 -8.66
C VAL A 101 10.97 8.85 -8.59
N GLN A 102 11.48 9.32 -9.73
CA GLN A 102 12.23 10.57 -9.79
C GLN A 102 11.40 11.76 -9.30
N GLU A 103 10.14 11.85 -9.73
CA GLU A 103 9.21 12.87 -9.23
C GLU A 103 9.02 12.80 -7.72
N GLY A 104 8.84 11.60 -7.16
CA GLY A 104 8.68 11.39 -5.72
C GLY A 104 9.93 11.75 -4.93
N VAL A 105 11.11 11.40 -5.43
CA VAL A 105 12.40 11.77 -4.81
C VAL A 105 12.59 13.28 -4.81
N ASP A 106 12.34 13.93 -5.94
CA ASP A 106 12.49 15.40 -6.07
C ASP A 106 11.50 16.14 -5.17
N LEU A 107 10.26 15.67 -5.11
CA LEU A 107 9.22 16.20 -4.22
C LEU A 107 9.62 16.09 -2.75
N ALA A 108 10.09 14.91 -2.33
CA ALA A 108 10.52 14.67 -0.96
C ALA A 108 11.72 15.54 -0.57
N LYS A 109 12.68 15.73 -1.47
CA LYS A 109 13.84 16.62 -1.26
C LYS A 109 13.42 18.09 -1.17
N ALA A 110 12.51 18.54 -2.03
CA ALA A 110 12.14 19.94 -2.13
C ALA A 110 11.16 20.37 -1.01
N LYS A 111 10.19 19.51 -0.65
CA LYS A 111 9.08 19.84 0.25
C LYS A 111 9.01 18.97 1.50
N GLY A 112 9.82 17.93 1.60
CA GLY A 112 9.80 16.98 2.72
C GLY A 112 8.72 15.91 2.62
N SER A 113 7.58 16.20 2.01
CA SER A 113 6.48 15.26 1.78
C SER A 113 5.55 15.74 0.68
N GLY A 114 4.74 14.83 0.17
CA GLY A 114 3.72 15.15 -0.83
C GLY A 114 3.16 13.89 -1.49
N TRP A 115 2.37 14.08 -2.54
CA TRP A 115 1.70 13.03 -3.27
C TRP A 115 2.18 12.95 -4.72
N VAL A 116 2.36 11.71 -5.21
CA VAL A 116 2.73 11.43 -6.60
C VAL A 116 1.67 10.52 -7.21
N ASP A 117 1.11 10.93 -8.33
CA ASP A 117 0.12 10.15 -9.10
C ASP A 117 0.81 9.40 -10.24
N TYR A 118 0.54 8.11 -10.37
CA TYR A 118 1.06 7.24 -11.45
C TYR A 118 0.20 5.98 -11.57
N LYS A 119 0.55 5.09 -12.48
CA LYS A 119 -0.12 3.80 -12.64
C LYS A 119 0.78 2.68 -12.17
N TRP A 120 0.23 1.76 -11.37
CA TRP A 120 0.97 0.64 -10.81
C TRP A 120 0.09 -0.57 -10.60
N THR A 121 0.70 -1.77 -10.55
CA THR A 121 -0.04 -2.99 -10.27
C THR A 121 -0.55 -3.01 -8.83
N ASN A 122 -1.86 -3.13 -8.68
CA ASN A 122 -2.48 -3.33 -7.38
C ASN A 122 -2.22 -4.77 -6.90
N PRO A 123 -1.62 -4.98 -5.72
CA PRO A 123 -1.30 -6.32 -5.23
C PRO A 123 -2.53 -7.18 -4.94
N THR A 124 -3.69 -6.56 -4.74
CA THR A 124 -4.95 -7.26 -4.46
C THR A 124 -5.65 -7.71 -5.74
N THR A 125 -5.78 -6.83 -6.73
CA THR A 125 -6.48 -7.12 -8.00
C THR A 125 -5.57 -7.71 -9.07
N LYS A 126 -4.25 -7.56 -8.95
CA LYS A 126 -3.21 -7.92 -9.94
C LYS A 126 -3.33 -7.14 -11.26
N LYS A 127 -4.06 -6.04 -11.26
CA LYS A 127 -4.24 -5.15 -12.42
C LYS A 127 -3.46 -3.86 -12.25
N VAL A 128 -3.05 -3.26 -13.37
CA VAL A 128 -2.50 -1.90 -13.39
C VAL A 128 -3.64 -0.92 -13.19
N GLU A 129 -3.53 -0.11 -12.14
CA GLU A 129 -4.55 0.85 -11.74
C GLU A 129 -3.92 2.20 -11.43
N ALA A 130 -4.72 3.26 -11.46
CA ALA A 130 -4.29 4.57 -11.00
C ALA A 130 -3.95 4.51 -9.51
N LYS A 131 -2.78 5.03 -9.15
CA LYS A 131 -2.24 5.04 -7.79
C LYS A 131 -1.80 6.44 -7.40
N SER A 132 -2.05 6.81 -6.17
CA SER A 132 -1.51 8.03 -5.56
C SER A 132 -0.68 7.64 -4.36
N THR A 133 0.61 7.97 -4.37
CA THR A 133 1.54 7.60 -3.30
C THR A 133 1.96 8.83 -2.50
N TYR A 134 1.76 8.73 -1.19
CA TYR A 134 2.34 9.67 -0.23
C TYR A 134 3.80 9.34 0.00
N VAL A 135 4.67 10.33 -0.14
CA VAL A 135 6.10 10.24 0.12
C VAL A 135 6.46 11.19 1.27
N LYS A 136 7.31 10.74 2.20
CA LYS A 136 7.78 11.56 3.32
C LYS A 136 9.24 11.26 3.61
N LYS A 137 10.06 12.31 3.54
CA LYS A 137 11.50 12.24 3.82
C LYS A 137 11.75 12.26 5.32
N VAL A 138 12.55 11.30 5.79
CA VAL A 138 13.12 11.27 7.14
C VAL A 138 14.58 10.87 7.01
N ASP A 139 15.52 11.71 7.42
CA ASP A 139 16.95 11.53 7.20
C ASP A 139 17.25 11.29 5.71
N ASP A 140 17.96 10.23 5.38
CA ASP A 140 18.29 9.83 4.01
C ASP A 140 17.29 8.84 3.40
N LEU A 141 16.12 8.70 4.01
CA LEU A 141 15.07 7.77 3.61
C LEU A 141 13.83 8.49 3.16
N ILE A 142 13.12 7.89 2.20
CA ILE A 142 11.78 8.31 1.77
C ILE A 142 10.81 7.18 2.08
N PHE A 143 9.91 7.43 3.02
CA PHE A 143 8.83 6.52 3.40
C PHE A 143 7.64 6.72 2.47
N CYS A 144 7.15 5.63 1.89
CA CYS A 144 6.12 5.66 0.87
C CYS A 144 4.97 4.72 1.19
N CYS A 145 3.75 5.17 0.93
CA CYS A 145 2.54 4.35 0.93
C CYS A 145 1.54 4.93 -0.07
N GLY A 146 0.95 4.10 -0.91
CA GLY A 146 0.00 4.53 -1.94
C GLY A 146 -1.39 3.96 -1.75
N ILE A 147 -2.35 4.70 -2.31
CA ILE A 147 -3.75 4.28 -2.47
C ILE A 147 -4.06 4.10 -3.95
N TYR A 148 -4.94 3.17 -4.27
CA TYR A 148 -5.45 2.97 -5.62
C TYR A 148 -6.81 3.66 -5.78
N LYS A 149 -7.09 4.16 -6.98
CA LYS A 149 -8.30 4.95 -7.30
C LYS A 149 -9.26 4.16 -8.18
#